data_381aa58266fa2b48c69235eae9c45dfb
#
_entry.id   381aa58266fa2b48c69235eae9c45dfb
#
_cell.length_a   1.000
_cell.length_b   1.000
_cell.length_c   1.000
_cell.angle_alpha   90.00
_cell.angle_beta   90.00
_cell.angle_gamma   90.00
#
_symmetry.space_group_name_H-M   'P 1'
#
loop_
_entity.id
_entity.type
_entity.pdbx_description
1 polymer ?
#
loop_
_entity_poly.entity_id
_entity_poly.type
_entity_poly.pdbx_seq_one_letter_code
_entity_poly.pdbx_strand_id
1 'polypeptide(L)'
;AERKRTLAIVQDDKKLNTKNKDMKKPIMIHVLALFLISTLASCASCSSDLKESGKENGKEEKPDIEEVRPESFASDDEMLDYIQKVHLNYMWDGAEPVSGLAPERIHLDGEYPEKDQSVVTIGGSGFGVAGLLVGIERGFIPRAEGVKRLTQIADYLKRADRFHGVWPHWLYGPTGEVKPFGQKDNGGDLVESCFLMQSLLCVRQYF
;
A
#
# COMPACT_ATOMS: atom_id res chain seq x y z
N ALA A 1 -7.33 42.07 28.24
CA ALA A 1 -6.49 41.02 28.86
C ALA A 1 -6.70 39.67 28.12
N GLU A 2 -7.92 39.32 27.76
CA GLU A 2 -8.29 38.06 27.08
C GLU A 2 -7.70 37.92 25.68
N ARG A 3 -7.72 39.01 24.87
CA ARG A 3 -7.15 39.02 23.52
C ARG A 3 -5.63 38.75 23.47
N LYS A 4 -4.89 39.13 24.52
CA LYS A 4 -3.46 38.83 24.62
C LYS A 4 -3.18 37.38 25.03
N ARG A 5 -4.06 36.74 25.80
CA ARG A 5 -3.97 35.30 26.12
C ARG A 5 -4.25 34.42 24.91
N THR A 6 -5.26 34.75 24.12
CA THR A 6 -5.61 34.01 22.90
C THR A 6 -4.47 34.08 21.85
N LEU A 7 -3.83 35.23 21.68
CA LEU A 7 -2.70 35.37 20.77
C LEU A 7 -1.46 34.55 21.22
N ALA A 8 -1.20 34.47 22.54
CA ALA A 8 -0.10 33.68 23.07
C ALA A 8 -0.31 32.17 22.87
N ILE A 9 -1.55 31.67 23.05
CA ILE A 9 -1.91 30.27 22.81
C ILE A 9 -1.73 29.91 21.33
N VAL A 10 -2.18 30.78 20.40
CA VAL A 10 -2.04 30.54 18.96
C VAL A 10 -0.57 30.61 18.49
N GLN A 11 0.27 31.40 19.15
CA GLN A 11 1.71 31.44 18.85
C GLN A 11 2.45 30.21 19.39
N ASP A 12 2.06 29.68 20.56
CA ASP A 12 2.62 28.45 21.12
C ASP A 12 2.21 27.23 20.31
N ASP A 13 0.96 27.15 19.84
CA ASP A 13 0.50 26.08 18.95
C ASP A 13 1.24 26.06 17.61
N LYS A 14 1.52 27.25 17.03
CA LYS A 14 2.34 27.34 15.81
C LYS A 14 3.79 26.90 16.06
N LYS A 15 4.37 27.21 17.19
CA LYS A 15 5.75 26.81 17.57
C LYS A 15 5.84 25.33 17.86
N LEU A 16 4.81 24.75 18.50
CA LEU A 16 4.71 23.32 18.76
C LEU A 16 4.54 22.52 17.46
N ASN A 17 3.76 23.05 16.53
CA ASN A 17 3.48 22.41 15.23
C ASN A 17 4.71 22.43 14.31
N THR A 18 5.52 23.49 14.30
CA THR A 18 6.79 23.54 13.58
C THR A 18 7.82 22.58 14.17
N LYS A 19 7.97 22.52 15.51
CA LYS A 19 8.88 21.61 16.17
C LYS A 19 8.50 20.13 15.98
N ASN A 20 7.20 19.82 15.96
CA ASN A 20 6.68 18.49 15.65
C ASN A 20 6.88 18.10 14.17
N LYS A 21 6.87 19.08 13.27
CA LYS A 21 7.09 18.83 11.83
C LYS A 21 8.54 18.44 11.53
N ASP A 22 9.50 19.04 12.24
CA ASP A 22 10.92 18.75 12.07
C ASP A 22 11.35 17.45 12.77
N MET A 23 10.66 17.05 13.86
CA MET A 23 10.90 15.75 14.53
C MET A 23 10.26 14.57 13.80
N LYS A 24 9.18 14.79 13.02
CA LYS A 24 8.48 13.72 12.29
C LYS A 24 9.27 13.19 11.09
N LYS A 25 10.06 14.04 10.43
CA LYS A 25 10.83 13.67 9.24
C LYS A 25 11.88 12.56 9.47
N PRO A 26 12.75 12.62 10.48
CA PRO A 26 13.76 11.57 10.68
C PRO A 26 13.16 10.23 11.13
N ILE A 27 12.08 10.23 11.90
CA ILE A 27 11.42 8.99 12.37
C ILE A 27 10.76 8.28 11.20
N MET A 28 10.13 9.00 10.30
CA MET A 28 9.48 8.43 9.11
C MET A 28 10.49 7.79 8.15
N ILE A 29 11.65 8.42 7.95
CA ILE A 29 12.73 7.88 7.10
C ILE A 29 13.28 6.58 7.69
N HIS A 30 13.44 6.48 9.00
CA HIS A 30 13.95 5.27 9.66
C HIS A 30 12.94 4.12 9.64
N VAL A 31 11.65 4.40 9.78
CA VAL A 31 10.58 3.39 9.69
C VAL A 31 10.48 2.85 8.25
N LEU A 32 10.57 3.73 7.26
CA LEU A 32 10.59 3.33 5.84
C LEU A 32 11.86 2.52 5.47
N ALA A 33 13.01 2.87 6.03
CA ALA A 33 14.26 2.12 5.83
C ALA A 33 14.18 0.71 6.44
N LEU A 34 13.58 0.55 7.61
CA LEU A 34 13.36 -0.75 8.25
C LEU A 34 12.38 -1.63 7.44
N PHE A 35 11.36 -1.02 6.82
CA PHE A 35 10.44 -1.73 5.91
C PHE A 35 11.16 -2.25 4.65
N LEU A 36 12.04 -1.47 4.05
CA LEU A 36 12.81 -1.87 2.86
C LEU A 36 13.80 -3.00 3.15
N ILE A 37 14.39 -3.04 4.34
CA ILE A 37 15.35 -4.10 4.72
C ILE A 37 14.64 -5.43 4.96
N SER A 38 13.41 -5.43 5.48
CA SER A 38 12.65 -6.66 5.72
C SER A 38 12.14 -7.32 4.43
N THR A 39 11.90 -6.55 3.37
CA THR A 39 11.44 -7.08 2.07
C THR A 39 12.54 -7.82 1.30
N LEU A 40 13.80 -7.42 1.45
CA LEU A 40 14.93 -8.09 0.80
C LEU A 40 15.21 -9.48 1.38
N ALA A 41 14.83 -9.75 2.62
CA ALA A 41 15.02 -11.05 3.25
C ALA A 41 13.93 -12.08 2.90
N SER A 42 12.73 -11.64 2.50
CA SER A 42 11.59 -12.53 2.19
C SER A 42 11.59 -13.06 0.75
N CYS A 43 12.29 -12.40 -0.19
CA CYS A 43 12.32 -12.80 -1.60
C CYS A 43 13.28 -13.96 -1.93
N ALA A 44 14.06 -14.47 -0.96
CA ALA A 44 15.06 -15.52 -1.22
C ALA A 44 14.48 -16.96 -1.27
N SER A 45 13.19 -17.17 -1.05
CA SER A 45 12.60 -18.53 -0.93
C SER A 45 11.73 -18.95 -2.11
N CYS A 46 11.62 -18.19 -3.18
CA CYS A 46 10.78 -18.53 -4.33
C CYS A 46 11.62 -18.78 -5.58
N SER A 47 12.36 -19.88 -5.60
CA SER A 47 12.96 -20.42 -6.83
C SER A 47 12.87 -21.94 -6.81
N SER A 48 11.85 -22.50 -7.48
CA SER A 48 11.97 -23.78 -8.18
C SER A 48 10.70 -24.09 -8.98
N ASP A 49 10.96 -24.54 -10.22
CA ASP A 49 10.08 -25.31 -11.10
C ASP A 49 9.15 -24.57 -12.06
N LEU A 50 9.78 -23.94 -13.07
CA LEU A 50 9.16 -23.77 -14.39
C LEU A 50 9.44 -25.03 -15.24
N LYS A 51 8.44 -25.89 -15.43
CA LYS A 51 8.41 -26.87 -16.52
C LYS A 51 7.67 -26.26 -17.69
N GLU A 52 8.42 -26.06 -18.79
CA GLU A 52 7.85 -25.79 -20.12
C GLU A 52 6.93 -26.91 -20.58
N SER A 53 5.73 -26.56 -21.00
CA SER A 53 4.95 -27.36 -21.93
C SER A 53 4.41 -26.44 -23.02
N GLY A 54 5.02 -26.54 -24.19
CA GLY A 54 4.56 -25.83 -25.37
C GLY A 54 3.22 -26.36 -25.89
N LYS A 55 2.37 -25.44 -26.34
CA LYS A 55 1.42 -25.65 -27.45
C LYS A 55 1.14 -24.32 -28.12
N GLU A 56 1.46 -24.28 -29.41
CA GLU A 56 1.05 -23.25 -30.37
C GLU A 56 -0.46 -23.25 -30.58
N ASN A 57 -1.08 -22.07 -30.64
CA ASN A 57 -1.87 -21.53 -31.76
C ASN A 57 -2.88 -20.47 -31.28
N GLY A 58 -2.93 -19.37 -32.01
CA GLY A 58 -3.98 -18.36 -31.96
C GLY A 58 -3.39 -16.97 -31.66
N LYS A 59 -2.93 -16.28 -32.71
CA LYS A 59 -2.62 -14.85 -32.63
C LYS A 59 -3.93 -14.07 -32.48
N GLU A 60 -4.27 -13.70 -31.25
CA GLU A 60 -5.02 -12.49 -30.97
C GLU A 60 -3.98 -11.38 -30.68
N GLU A 61 -4.02 -10.33 -31.49
CA GLU A 61 -3.22 -9.14 -31.26
C GLU A 61 -3.63 -8.55 -29.89
N LYS A 62 -2.78 -8.73 -28.88
CA LYS A 62 -2.87 -8.01 -27.63
C LYS A 62 -2.70 -6.54 -27.94
N PRO A 63 -3.49 -5.61 -27.30
CA PRO A 63 -3.16 -4.21 -27.37
C PRO A 63 -1.74 -4.05 -26.80
N ASP A 64 -0.85 -3.54 -27.61
CA ASP A 64 0.48 -3.10 -27.18
C ASP A 64 0.29 -1.99 -26.15
N ILE A 65 0.23 -2.37 -24.88
CA ILE A 65 0.51 -1.43 -23.81
C ILE A 65 2.03 -1.25 -23.85
N GLU A 66 2.47 -0.42 -24.77
CA GLU A 66 3.82 0.06 -24.81
C GLU A 66 3.98 0.94 -23.56
N GLU A 67 4.36 0.31 -22.45
CA GLU A 67 4.83 1.01 -21.28
C GLU A 67 6.08 1.75 -21.74
N VAL A 68 5.95 3.07 -22.00
CA VAL A 68 7.04 3.91 -22.46
C VAL A 68 8.02 4.06 -21.30
N ARG A 69 8.80 3.00 -21.13
CA ARG A 69 9.93 3.02 -20.20
C ARG A 69 10.96 3.99 -20.76
N PRO A 70 11.42 4.96 -19.97
CA PRO A 70 12.52 5.82 -20.39
C PRO A 70 13.75 4.99 -20.76
N GLU A 71 14.37 5.27 -21.91
CA GLU A 71 15.59 4.58 -22.34
C GLU A 71 16.78 4.88 -21.41
N SER A 72 16.78 6.05 -20.78
CA SER A 72 17.80 6.49 -19.83
C SER A 72 17.25 7.52 -18.87
N PHE A 73 17.94 7.69 -17.76
CA PHE A 73 17.64 8.72 -16.74
C PHE A 73 18.82 9.70 -16.64
N ALA A 74 18.54 10.97 -16.44
CA ALA A 74 19.57 11.99 -16.30
C ALA A 74 20.31 11.91 -14.95
N SER A 75 19.69 11.26 -13.93
CA SER A 75 20.27 11.09 -12.61
C SER A 75 19.63 9.89 -11.88
N ASP A 76 20.29 9.44 -10.81
CA ASP A 76 19.76 8.40 -9.90
C ASP A 76 18.45 8.87 -9.24
N ASP A 77 18.32 10.16 -8.92
CA ASP A 77 17.10 10.72 -8.33
C ASP A 77 15.91 10.61 -9.29
N GLU A 78 16.12 10.91 -10.58
CA GLU A 78 15.09 10.77 -11.60
C GLU A 78 14.65 9.31 -11.77
N MET A 79 15.62 8.40 -11.79
CA MET A 79 15.35 6.96 -11.83
C MET A 79 14.56 6.49 -10.61
N LEU A 80 14.94 6.93 -9.41
CA LEU A 80 14.24 6.58 -8.17
C LEU A 80 12.81 7.15 -8.14
N ASP A 81 12.60 8.35 -8.64
CA ASP A 81 11.26 8.95 -8.76
C ASP A 81 10.39 8.16 -9.71
N TYR A 82 10.91 7.76 -10.85
CA TYR A 82 10.21 6.92 -11.81
C TYR A 82 9.81 5.57 -11.20
N ILE A 83 10.78 4.86 -10.59
CA ILE A 83 10.54 3.56 -9.96
C ILE A 83 9.47 3.67 -8.88
N GLN A 84 9.56 4.69 -8.01
CA GLN A 84 8.57 4.88 -6.95
C GLN A 84 7.16 5.14 -7.50
N LYS A 85 7.03 5.95 -8.57
CA LYS A 85 5.74 6.21 -9.22
C LYS A 85 5.15 4.95 -9.82
N VAL A 86 5.93 4.18 -10.57
CA VAL A 86 5.46 2.95 -11.20
C VAL A 86 4.98 1.93 -10.16
N HIS A 87 5.75 1.73 -9.09
CA HIS A 87 5.33 0.81 -8.02
C HIS A 87 4.11 1.33 -7.23
N LEU A 88 4.00 2.66 -7.06
CA LEU A 88 2.84 3.26 -6.41
C LEU A 88 1.55 3.03 -7.20
N ASN A 89 1.61 2.98 -8.53
CA ASN A 89 0.43 2.75 -9.37
C ASN A 89 -0.25 1.42 -9.07
N TYR A 90 0.49 0.37 -8.71
CA TYR A 90 -0.11 -0.89 -8.26
C TYR A 90 -1.06 -0.68 -7.06
N MET A 91 -0.66 0.19 -6.12
CA MET A 91 -1.39 0.45 -4.89
C MET A 91 -2.41 1.59 -5.04
N TRP A 92 -2.25 2.45 -6.05
CA TRP A 92 -3.10 3.61 -6.26
C TRP A 92 -4.17 3.34 -7.32
N ASP A 93 -3.74 3.02 -8.54
CA ASP A 93 -4.64 2.77 -9.67
C ASP A 93 -5.17 1.34 -9.66
N GLY A 94 -4.34 0.38 -9.26
CA GLY A 94 -4.69 -1.03 -9.15
C GLY A 94 -5.45 -1.42 -7.89
N ALA A 95 -5.70 -0.48 -6.96
CA ALA A 95 -6.44 -0.78 -5.73
C ALA A 95 -7.84 -1.31 -6.01
N GLU A 96 -8.31 -2.24 -5.18
CA GLU A 96 -9.68 -2.72 -5.25
C GLU A 96 -10.65 -1.58 -4.93
N PRO A 97 -11.66 -1.30 -5.78
CA PRO A 97 -12.42 -0.05 -5.75
C PRO A 97 -13.24 0.17 -4.47
N VAL A 98 -13.79 -0.88 -3.87
CA VAL A 98 -14.65 -0.78 -2.68
C VAL A 98 -13.83 -0.62 -1.40
N SER A 99 -12.80 -1.44 -1.26
CA SER A 99 -11.95 -1.45 -0.08
C SER A 99 -10.86 -0.36 -0.10
N GLY A 100 -10.36 -0.02 -1.27
CA GLY A 100 -9.16 0.79 -1.46
C GLY A 100 -7.87 0.06 -1.12
N LEU A 101 -7.93 -1.24 -0.80
CA LEU A 101 -6.80 -2.10 -0.47
C LEU A 101 -6.09 -2.62 -1.73
N ALA A 102 -4.87 -3.11 -1.54
CA ALA A 102 -4.10 -3.71 -2.61
C ALA A 102 -4.70 -5.06 -3.03
N PRO A 103 -4.85 -5.32 -4.34
CA PRO A 103 -5.21 -6.64 -4.81
C PRO A 103 -4.13 -7.66 -4.41
N GLU A 104 -4.53 -8.91 -4.25
CA GLU A 104 -3.58 -10.00 -4.00
C GLU A 104 -2.63 -10.13 -5.19
N ARG A 105 -3.17 -10.08 -6.40
CA ARG A 105 -2.42 -10.06 -7.67
C ARG A 105 -3.20 -9.37 -8.78
N ILE A 106 -2.49 -9.02 -9.84
CA ILE A 106 -3.07 -8.54 -11.09
C ILE A 106 -2.57 -9.45 -12.20
N HIS A 107 -3.49 -10.13 -12.88
CA HIS A 107 -3.17 -10.93 -14.06
C HIS A 107 -3.12 -10.02 -15.29
N LEU A 108 -1.97 -9.95 -15.95
CA LEU A 108 -1.77 -9.05 -17.09
C LEU A 108 -2.56 -9.44 -18.34
N ASP A 109 -2.94 -10.72 -18.44
CA ASP A 109 -3.81 -11.23 -19.51
C ASP A 109 -5.31 -11.02 -19.21
N GLY A 110 -5.65 -10.54 -18.01
CA GLY A 110 -7.02 -10.34 -17.55
C GLY A 110 -7.77 -11.63 -17.17
N GLU A 111 -7.10 -12.79 -17.25
CA GLU A 111 -7.68 -14.08 -16.89
C GLU A 111 -7.46 -14.38 -15.40
N TYR A 112 -8.52 -14.75 -14.69
CA TYR A 112 -8.48 -15.06 -13.25
C TYR A 112 -9.01 -16.47 -12.97
N PRO A 113 -8.22 -17.53 -13.23
CA PRO A 113 -8.66 -18.91 -13.09
C PRO A 113 -9.08 -19.29 -11.65
N GLU A 114 -8.45 -18.68 -10.66
CA GLU A 114 -8.77 -18.85 -9.24
C GLU A 114 -9.94 -17.97 -8.76
N LYS A 115 -10.53 -17.17 -9.65
CA LYS A 115 -11.58 -16.19 -9.31
C LYS A 115 -11.16 -15.22 -8.22
N ASP A 116 -9.89 -14.82 -8.23
CA ASP A 116 -9.25 -13.98 -7.22
C ASP A 116 -9.16 -12.49 -7.63
N GLN A 117 -9.79 -12.10 -8.73
CA GLN A 117 -9.78 -10.72 -9.25
C GLN A 117 -10.14 -9.66 -8.20
N SER A 118 -11.03 -9.98 -7.28
CA SER A 118 -11.47 -9.07 -6.21
C SER A 118 -10.85 -9.38 -4.83
N VAL A 119 -9.88 -10.28 -4.79
CA VAL A 119 -9.21 -10.65 -3.55
C VAL A 119 -8.16 -9.60 -3.20
N VAL A 120 -8.20 -9.13 -1.95
CA VAL A 120 -7.23 -8.19 -1.41
C VAL A 120 -6.39 -8.84 -0.33
N THR A 121 -5.12 -8.41 -0.24
CA THR A 121 -4.17 -8.92 0.76
C THR A 121 -3.99 -7.91 1.90
N ILE A 122 -3.90 -8.39 3.12
CA ILE A 122 -3.79 -7.51 4.30
C ILE A 122 -2.37 -6.97 4.46
N GLY A 123 -1.35 -7.79 4.40
CA GLY A 123 0.05 -7.33 4.53
C GLY A 123 0.51 -6.51 3.35
N GLY A 124 0.18 -6.95 2.12
CA GLY A 124 0.44 -6.16 0.92
C GLY A 124 -0.24 -4.80 0.96
N SER A 125 -1.47 -4.73 1.49
CA SER A 125 -2.15 -3.45 1.73
C SER A 125 -1.47 -2.63 2.81
N GLY A 126 -0.83 -3.25 3.80
CA GLY A 126 0.02 -2.55 4.76
C GLY A 126 1.16 -1.80 4.07
N PHE A 127 1.89 -2.47 3.19
CA PHE A 127 2.91 -1.82 2.36
C PHE A 127 2.30 -0.75 1.46
N GLY A 128 1.12 -1.00 0.88
CA GLY A 128 0.38 -0.03 0.08
C GLY A 128 0.06 1.25 0.85
N VAL A 129 -0.44 1.14 2.08
CA VAL A 129 -0.72 2.29 2.96
C VAL A 129 0.55 3.09 3.24
N ALA A 130 1.69 2.44 3.50
CA ALA A 130 2.98 3.11 3.63
C ALA A 130 3.40 3.80 2.32
N GLY A 131 3.21 3.13 1.18
CA GLY A 131 3.46 3.69 -0.15
C GLY A 131 2.62 4.93 -0.44
N LEU A 132 1.34 4.95 -0.04
CA LEU A 132 0.48 6.14 -0.17
C LEU A 132 1.03 7.34 0.60
N LEU A 133 1.59 7.14 1.80
CA LEU A 133 2.24 8.22 2.55
C LEU A 133 3.46 8.77 1.81
N VAL A 134 4.28 7.89 1.22
CA VAL A 134 5.40 8.29 0.37
C VAL A 134 4.90 9.08 -0.83
N GLY A 135 3.86 8.59 -1.51
CA GLY A 135 3.26 9.26 -2.66
C GLY A 135 2.76 10.66 -2.34
N ILE A 136 2.15 10.85 -1.16
CA ILE A 136 1.70 12.16 -0.67
C ILE A 136 2.90 13.06 -0.35
N GLU A 137 3.91 12.58 0.37
CA GLU A 137 5.07 13.37 0.78
C GLU A 137 5.91 13.81 -0.42
N ARG A 138 6.00 12.94 -1.44
CA ARG A 138 6.72 13.24 -2.69
C ARG A 138 5.90 14.05 -3.70
N GLY A 139 4.63 14.31 -3.40
CA GLY A 139 3.74 15.05 -4.30
C GLY A 139 3.25 14.27 -5.51
N PHE A 140 3.41 12.94 -5.53
CA PHE A 140 2.85 12.07 -6.58
C PHE A 140 1.33 11.95 -6.46
N ILE A 141 0.83 12.01 -5.22
CA ILE A 141 -0.59 12.01 -4.88
C ILE A 141 -0.94 13.32 -4.19
N PRO A 142 -1.97 14.07 -4.64
CA PRO A 142 -2.48 15.22 -3.90
C PRO A 142 -2.90 14.81 -2.49
N ARG A 143 -2.50 15.60 -1.47
CA ARG A 143 -2.79 15.27 -0.06
C ARG A 143 -4.29 14.99 0.20
N ALA A 144 -5.18 15.77 -0.41
CA ALA A 144 -6.62 15.59 -0.26
C ALA A 144 -7.11 14.24 -0.77
N GLU A 145 -6.59 13.79 -1.91
CA GLU A 145 -6.93 12.48 -2.49
C GLU A 145 -6.35 11.33 -1.66
N GLY A 146 -5.13 11.50 -1.16
CA GLY A 146 -4.53 10.53 -0.25
C GLY A 146 -5.32 10.37 1.05
N VAL A 147 -5.77 11.48 1.67
CA VAL A 147 -6.65 11.45 2.85
C VAL A 147 -7.95 10.71 2.54
N LYS A 148 -8.57 11.00 1.40
CA LYS A 148 -9.81 10.33 0.98
C LYS A 148 -9.61 8.82 0.87
N ARG A 149 -8.55 8.34 0.21
CA ARG A 149 -8.23 6.92 0.07
C ARG A 149 -7.95 6.27 1.43
N LEU A 150 -7.14 6.91 2.27
CA LEU A 150 -6.81 6.38 3.60
C LEU A 150 -8.04 6.31 4.52
N THR A 151 -8.98 7.26 4.39
CA THR A 151 -10.27 7.21 5.10
C THR A 151 -11.13 6.06 4.60
N GLN A 152 -11.22 5.85 3.29
CA GLN A 152 -11.92 4.70 2.69
C GLN A 152 -11.37 3.38 3.24
N ILE A 153 -10.05 3.20 3.25
CA ILE A 153 -9.38 2.02 3.79
C ILE A 153 -9.73 1.83 5.27
N ALA A 154 -9.62 2.88 6.08
CA ALA A 154 -9.92 2.80 7.51
C ALA A 154 -11.38 2.43 7.78
N ASP A 155 -12.33 3.00 7.03
CA ASP A 155 -13.76 2.69 7.18
C ASP A 155 -14.10 1.28 6.68
N TYR A 156 -13.43 0.81 5.64
CA TYR A 156 -13.56 -0.58 5.20
C TYR A 156 -13.05 -1.56 6.26
N LEU A 157 -11.86 -1.35 6.80
CA LEU A 157 -11.24 -2.22 7.80
C LEU A 157 -12.02 -2.32 9.11
N LYS A 158 -12.84 -1.31 9.46
CA LYS A 158 -13.73 -1.37 10.64
C LYS A 158 -14.81 -2.44 10.51
N ARG A 159 -15.29 -2.69 9.29
CA ARG A 159 -16.38 -3.63 9.01
C ARG A 159 -15.91 -4.97 8.45
N ALA A 160 -14.68 -5.07 7.99
CA ALA A 160 -14.10 -6.30 7.46
C ALA A 160 -13.96 -7.37 8.54
N ASP A 161 -14.04 -8.63 8.14
CA ASP A 161 -13.87 -9.77 9.01
C ASP A 161 -12.57 -9.71 9.80
N ARG A 162 -12.69 -10.06 11.09
CA ARG A 162 -11.58 -10.18 12.01
C ARG A 162 -11.78 -11.37 12.91
N PHE A 163 -10.69 -12.05 13.20
CA PHE A 163 -10.66 -13.15 14.13
C PHE A 163 -9.91 -12.74 15.40
N HIS A 164 -10.61 -12.62 16.52
CA HIS A 164 -10.06 -12.05 17.77
C HIS A 164 -9.37 -10.68 17.63
N GLY A 165 -9.88 -9.84 16.72
CA GLY A 165 -9.33 -8.51 16.46
C GLY A 165 -8.23 -8.46 15.38
N VAL A 166 -7.82 -9.60 14.85
CA VAL A 166 -6.77 -9.76 13.82
C VAL A 166 -7.42 -10.00 12.47
N TRP A 167 -6.96 -9.30 11.43
CA TRP A 167 -7.45 -9.52 10.07
C TRP A 167 -6.89 -10.83 9.50
N PRO A 168 -7.60 -11.46 8.56
CA PRO A 168 -7.11 -12.66 7.87
C PRO A 168 -6.01 -12.29 6.86
N HIS A 169 -5.40 -13.30 6.25
CA HIS A 169 -4.43 -13.12 5.17
C HIS A 169 -5.07 -12.41 3.96
N TRP A 170 -6.23 -12.91 3.52
CA TRP A 170 -7.00 -12.40 2.40
C TRP A 170 -8.44 -12.08 2.76
N LEU A 171 -8.99 -11.07 2.07
CA LEU A 171 -10.40 -10.72 2.10
C LEU A 171 -10.96 -10.68 0.67
N TYR A 172 -12.25 -10.95 0.53
CA TYR A 172 -12.98 -10.55 -0.65
C TYR A 172 -13.20 -9.03 -0.58
N GLY A 173 -12.57 -8.27 -1.50
CA GLY A 173 -12.57 -6.82 -1.49
C GLY A 173 -13.96 -6.18 -1.43
N PRO A 174 -14.94 -6.61 -2.25
CA PRO A 174 -16.29 -6.02 -2.23
C PRO A 174 -17.06 -6.22 -0.92
N THR A 175 -16.87 -7.35 -0.22
CA THR A 175 -17.66 -7.70 0.96
C THR A 175 -16.94 -7.49 2.27
N GLY A 176 -15.64 -7.69 2.31
CA GLY A 176 -14.83 -7.73 3.53
C GLY A 176 -14.88 -9.07 4.25
N GLU A 177 -15.47 -10.08 3.64
CA GLU A 177 -15.47 -11.45 4.16
C GLU A 177 -14.12 -12.12 3.97
N VAL A 178 -13.76 -13.01 4.89
CA VAL A 178 -12.51 -13.77 4.79
C VAL A 178 -12.48 -14.64 3.53
N LYS A 179 -11.39 -14.52 2.76
CA LYS A 179 -11.02 -15.45 1.72
C LYS A 179 -10.03 -16.46 2.32
N PRO A 180 -10.38 -17.74 2.47
CA PRO A 180 -9.46 -18.72 3.04
C PRO A 180 -8.16 -18.82 2.24
N PHE A 181 -7.02 -18.71 2.93
CA PHE A 181 -5.71 -18.94 2.35
C PHE A 181 -5.46 -20.44 2.15
N GLY A 182 -5.94 -21.25 3.11
CA GLY A 182 -5.87 -22.70 3.07
C GLY A 182 -6.85 -23.33 4.06
N GLN A 183 -6.93 -24.67 4.09
CA GLN A 183 -7.88 -25.39 4.95
C GLN A 183 -7.71 -25.08 6.45
N LYS A 184 -6.48 -24.75 6.89
CA LYS A 184 -6.15 -24.45 8.28
C LYS A 184 -5.82 -22.97 8.50
N ASP A 185 -5.92 -22.15 7.45
CA ASP A 185 -5.60 -20.74 7.47
C ASP A 185 -6.76 -19.96 6.83
N ASN A 186 -7.82 -19.84 7.61
CA ASN A 186 -9.04 -19.11 7.27
C ASN A 186 -9.45 -18.15 8.40
N GLY A 187 -8.56 -17.91 9.35
CA GLY A 187 -8.76 -17.04 10.50
C GLY A 187 -7.85 -15.80 10.43
N GLY A 188 -7.51 -15.27 11.62
CA GLY A 188 -6.63 -14.11 11.72
C GLY A 188 -5.17 -14.45 11.41
N ASP A 189 -4.51 -13.60 10.63
CA ASP A 189 -3.08 -13.67 10.34
C ASP A 189 -2.32 -12.57 11.08
N LEU A 190 -1.49 -12.98 12.05
CA LEU A 190 -0.73 -12.05 12.89
C LEU A 190 0.34 -11.30 12.12
N VAL A 191 0.99 -11.95 11.16
CA VAL A 191 2.08 -11.35 10.37
C VAL A 191 1.53 -10.29 9.44
N GLU A 192 0.52 -10.64 8.65
CA GLU A 192 -0.16 -9.73 7.74
C GLU A 192 -0.77 -8.52 8.47
N SER A 193 -1.47 -8.80 9.57
CA SER A 193 -2.05 -7.74 10.40
C SER A 193 -0.99 -6.83 11.03
N CYS A 194 0.19 -7.34 11.36
CA CYS A 194 1.30 -6.54 11.87
C CYS A 194 1.76 -5.51 10.85
N PHE A 195 1.96 -5.89 9.59
CA PHE A 195 2.35 -4.96 8.53
C PHE A 195 1.30 -3.87 8.33
N LEU A 196 0.03 -4.24 8.28
CA LEU A 196 -1.05 -3.26 8.16
C LEU A 196 -1.10 -2.32 9.35
N MET A 197 -1.05 -2.84 10.58
CA MET A 197 -1.10 -2.02 11.80
C MET A 197 0.06 -1.03 11.90
N GLN A 198 1.28 -1.42 11.55
CA GLN A 198 2.42 -0.51 11.53
C GLN A 198 2.19 0.67 10.59
N SER A 199 1.67 0.41 9.41
CA SER A 199 1.38 1.45 8.43
C SER A 199 0.25 2.36 8.86
N LEU A 200 -0.81 1.82 9.49
CA LEU A 200 -1.88 2.63 10.08
C LEU A 200 -1.39 3.52 11.22
N LEU A 201 -0.41 3.05 12.02
CA LEU A 201 0.25 3.89 13.03
C LEU A 201 1.06 5.02 12.38
N CYS A 202 1.73 4.76 11.26
CA CYS A 202 2.41 5.80 10.49
C CYS A 202 1.41 6.84 9.96
N VAL A 203 0.27 6.42 9.42
CA VAL A 203 -0.82 7.32 8.99
C VAL A 203 -1.25 8.22 10.13
N ARG A 204 -1.55 7.65 11.31
CA ARG A 204 -1.94 8.41 12.50
C ARG A 204 -0.92 9.45 12.92
N GLN A 205 0.38 9.18 12.73
CA GLN A 205 1.43 10.12 13.09
C GLN A 205 1.69 11.17 12.01
N TYR A 206 1.37 10.85 10.77
CA TYR A 206 1.60 11.74 9.62
C TYR A 206 0.52 12.84 9.53
N PHE A 207 -0.73 12.52 9.87
CA PHE A 207 -1.87 13.44 9.84
C PHE A 207 -2.23 13.96 11.24
#